data_add05d37dc57d93b43ee732b921aa1f6
#
_entry.id   add05d37dc57d93b43ee732b921aa1f6
#
_cell.length_a   1.000
_cell.length_b   1.000
_cell.length_c   1.000
_cell.angle_alpha   90.00
_cell.angle_beta   90.00
_cell.angle_gamma   90.00
#
_symmetry.space_group_name_H-M   'P 1'
#
loop_
_entity.id
_entity.type
_entity.pdbx_description
1 polymer ?
#
loop_
_entity_poly.entity_id
_entity_poly.type
_entity_poly.pdbx_seq_one_letter_code
_entity_poly.pdbx_strand_id
1 'polypeptide(L)'
;MGYILKLDFPCKLPKHSIKFNNKIEWNSLSEENNEIYKELIECKNKIELLDEDDLWDKAKKINNEYELIYLPNKKYRSVSIADYEALSRAFFKMWEILHIFKTNPLEKNKNTSLNILGLAEGPGGFIEAMNEWRKKYTPYIRDTLIGITLKSTNKDIPGWKKTHRYLNENRNIKIEYGPDETGNIYHILNVKFLFKTYNNSFDIVTADGGFDFSEDFNSQEQNSYRILFCESVIAMATLKKGGMYVCKFFDIFTKTTISIIQMLKSCFKIVNIFKPNTSRPCNSEKYIICEEFLGVDLLFLEKCFVVIHIWENIYNTDNKHINRIFDETQLEEKLLKEIQEFNIINTKQQIYHINDTLESIKNNNKCLVNDKLKNQRSKSIEWCIKYNMKMNKKNKYI
;
A
#
# COMPACT_ATOMS: atom_id res chain seq x y z
N MET A 1 11.32 12.23 -8.75
CA MET A 1 11.59 11.10 -7.81
C MET A 1 10.64 11.29 -6.66
N GLY A 2 9.80 10.30 -6.33
CA GLY A 2 8.86 10.42 -5.21
C GLY A 2 9.63 10.76 -3.92
N TYR A 3 9.04 11.61 -3.08
CA TYR A 3 9.65 11.96 -1.81
C TYR A 3 9.66 10.73 -0.89
N ILE A 4 10.80 10.45 -0.27
CA ILE A 4 10.99 9.36 0.68
C ILE A 4 11.27 9.96 2.05
N LEU A 5 10.41 9.68 3.02
CA LEU A 5 10.73 9.91 4.42
C LEU A 5 11.43 8.67 4.95
N LYS A 6 12.65 8.81 5.45
CA LYS A 6 13.44 7.73 6.05
C LYS A 6 13.54 7.90 7.55
N LEU A 7 12.97 6.96 8.28
CA LEU A 7 13.06 6.88 9.74
C LEU A 7 14.10 5.81 10.12
N ASP A 8 15.29 6.23 10.53
CA ASP A 8 16.41 5.34 10.86
C ASP A 8 16.90 5.49 12.31
N PHE A 9 16.12 6.12 13.16
CA PHE A 9 16.37 6.24 14.58
C PHE A 9 15.55 5.20 15.39
N PRO A 10 15.98 4.85 16.63
CA PRO A 10 15.23 3.92 17.47
C PRO A 10 13.93 4.55 17.98
N CYS A 11 12.89 3.74 18.12
CA CYS A 11 11.66 4.06 18.83
C CYS A 11 11.34 3.00 19.88
N LYS A 12 10.67 3.40 20.96
CA LYS A 12 10.17 2.47 21.97
C LYS A 12 8.85 1.84 21.52
N LEU A 13 8.64 0.59 21.89
CA LEU A 13 7.33 -0.05 21.75
C LEU A 13 6.26 0.75 22.48
N PRO A 14 5.16 1.12 21.83
CA PRO A 14 4.08 1.83 22.48
C PRO A 14 3.31 0.92 23.45
N LYS A 15 2.80 1.47 24.54
CA LYS A 15 1.92 0.72 25.44
C LYS A 15 0.50 0.68 24.89
N HIS A 16 -0.15 -0.46 25.00
CA HIS A 16 -1.54 -0.61 24.60
C HIS A 16 -2.47 0.25 25.47
N SER A 17 -3.36 0.99 24.83
CA SER A 17 -4.38 1.82 25.48
C SER A 17 -5.58 1.95 24.54
N ILE A 18 -6.47 0.96 24.57
CA ILE A 18 -7.57 0.89 23.60
C ILE A 18 -8.68 1.87 23.98
N LYS A 19 -9.14 2.66 23.01
CA LYS A 19 -10.35 3.48 23.11
C LYS A 19 -11.26 3.17 21.93
N PHE A 20 -12.53 2.93 22.19
CA PHE A 20 -13.54 2.70 21.15
C PHE A 20 -14.84 3.47 21.43
N ASN A 21 -15.49 3.89 20.37
CA ASN A 21 -16.74 4.65 20.40
C ASN A 21 -17.66 4.25 19.25
N ASN A 22 -18.92 4.69 19.31
CA ASN A 22 -19.90 4.50 18.23
C ASN A 22 -19.61 5.40 17.00
N LYS A 23 -18.70 6.36 17.13
CA LYS A 23 -18.29 7.27 16.04
C LYS A 23 -16.78 7.22 15.88
N ILE A 24 -16.34 7.37 14.64
CA ILE A 24 -14.93 7.60 14.31
C ILE A 24 -14.55 9.00 14.81
N GLU A 25 -13.45 9.09 15.58
CA GLU A 25 -12.92 10.34 16.11
C GLU A 25 -11.72 10.78 15.27
N TRP A 26 -11.65 12.07 14.99
CA TRP A 26 -10.47 12.70 14.43
C TRP A 26 -9.54 13.15 15.54
N ASN A 27 -8.32 12.62 15.56
CA ASN A 27 -7.29 12.94 16.54
C ASN A 27 -6.01 13.39 15.83
N SER A 28 -5.96 14.66 15.43
CA SER A 28 -4.85 15.23 14.68
C SER A 28 -3.57 15.30 15.49
N LEU A 29 -2.44 15.26 14.80
CA LEU A 29 -1.11 15.36 15.33
C LEU A 29 -0.82 16.74 15.94
N SER A 30 -1.16 17.81 15.22
CA SER A 30 -0.94 19.21 15.61
C SER A 30 -1.94 20.12 14.92
N GLU A 31 -1.98 21.39 15.34
CA GLU A 31 -2.83 22.39 14.71
C GLU A 31 -2.44 22.63 13.24
N GLU A 32 -1.15 22.76 12.95
CA GLU A 32 -0.64 22.93 11.59
C GLU A 32 -0.97 21.74 10.65
N ASN A 33 -0.86 20.49 11.15
CA ASN A 33 -1.31 19.32 10.41
C ASN A 33 -2.82 19.31 10.18
N ASN A 34 -3.58 19.84 11.12
CA ASN A 34 -5.02 19.94 11.00
C ASN A 34 -5.43 21.00 9.95
N GLU A 35 -4.69 22.10 9.85
CA GLU A 35 -4.93 23.13 8.82
C GLU A 35 -4.68 22.58 7.42
N ILE A 36 -3.52 22.00 7.17
CA ILE A 36 -3.20 21.43 5.85
C ILE A 36 -4.12 20.26 5.48
N TYR A 37 -4.61 19.51 6.46
CA TYR A 37 -5.62 18.49 6.24
C TYR A 37 -6.96 19.11 5.82
N LYS A 38 -7.41 20.19 6.47
CA LYS A 38 -8.64 20.90 6.07
C LYS A 38 -8.54 21.41 4.63
N GLU A 39 -7.41 22.00 4.24
CA GLU A 39 -7.17 22.42 2.85
C GLU A 39 -7.30 21.26 1.87
N LEU A 40 -6.76 20.08 2.23
CA LEU A 40 -6.88 18.87 1.42
C LEU A 40 -8.33 18.42 1.27
N ILE A 41 -9.08 18.42 2.38
CA ILE A 41 -10.51 18.05 2.37
C ILE A 41 -11.33 19.03 1.51
N GLU A 42 -11.10 20.33 1.66
CA GLU A 42 -11.76 21.34 0.82
C GLU A 42 -11.44 21.13 -0.66
N CYS A 43 -10.20 20.73 -0.97
CA CYS A 43 -9.80 20.43 -2.32
C CYS A 43 -10.47 19.16 -2.86
N LYS A 44 -10.56 18.10 -2.05
CA LYS A 44 -11.26 16.85 -2.38
C LYS A 44 -12.77 17.08 -2.58
N ASN A 45 -13.40 17.88 -1.74
CA ASN A 45 -14.84 18.19 -1.84
C ASN A 45 -15.20 18.89 -3.16
N LYS A 46 -14.25 19.61 -3.79
CA LYS A 46 -14.47 20.17 -5.14
C LYS A 46 -14.61 19.09 -6.22
N ILE A 47 -14.09 17.89 -5.99
CA ILE A 47 -14.24 16.75 -6.90
C ILE A 47 -15.68 16.23 -6.85
N GLU A 48 -16.28 16.19 -5.65
CA GLU A 48 -17.66 15.72 -5.43
C GLU A 48 -18.71 16.66 -6.07
N LEU A 49 -18.32 17.91 -6.34
CA LEU A 49 -19.20 18.88 -7.04
C LEU A 49 -19.22 18.70 -8.56
N LEU A 50 -18.48 17.74 -9.11
CA LEU A 50 -18.50 17.46 -10.54
C LEU A 50 -19.74 16.58 -10.84
N ASP A 51 -20.64 17.07 -11.67
CA ASP A 51 -21.90 16.38 -12.02
C ASP A 51 -21.72 15.09 -12.83
N GLU A 52 -20.53 14.81 -13.34
CA GLU A 52 -20.21 13.64 -14.15
C GLU A 52 -19.00 12.89 -13.58
N ASP A 53 -19.21 11.74 -12.97
CA ASP A 53 -18.16 10.86 -12.41
C ASP A 53 -17.03 10.54 -13.39
N ASP A 54 -17.37 10.40 -14.67
CA ASP A 54 -16.42 10.10 -15.75
C ASP A 54 -15.42 11.23 -16.03
N LEU A 55 -15.73 12.49 -15.74
CA LEU A 55 -14.83 13.64 -16.02
C LEU A 55 -13.59 13.60 -15.13
N TRP A 56 -13.78 13.41 -13.83
CA TRP A 56 -12.67 13.27 -12.89
C TRP A 56 -11.79 12.09 -13.23
N ASP A 57 -12.41 10.93 -13.50
CA ASP A 57 -11.70 9.69 -13.83
C ASP A 57 -10.87 9.79 -15.10
N LYS A 58 -11.34 10.50 -16.12
CA LYS A 58 -10.61 10.79 -17.35
C LYS A 58 -9.46 11.79 -17.10
N ALA A 59 -9.76 12.90 -16.42
CA ALA A 59 -8.80 13.97 -16.18
C ALA A 59 -7.63 13.51 -15.28
N LYS A 60 -7.89 12.79 -14.19
CA LYS A 60 -6.82 12.25 -13.32
C LYS A 60 -5.89 11.27 -14.02
N LYS A 61 -6.37 10.57 -15.07
CA LYS A 61 -5.53 9.70 -15.92
C LYS A 61 -4.67 10.53 -16.88
N ILE A 62 -5.23 11.60 -17.47
CA ILE A 62 -4.49 12.53 -18.36
C ILE A 62 -3.41 13.28 -17.58
N ASN A 63 -3.67 13.63 -16.32
CA ASN A 63 -2.71 14.34 -15.47
C ASN A 63 -1.70 13.44 -14.75
N ASN A 64 -1.80 12.12 -14.87
CA ASN A 64 -0.81 11.20 -14.30
C ASN A 64 0.32 10.94 -15.30
N GLU A 65 1.50 11.48 -15.09
CA GLU A 65 2.67 11.35 -15.96
C GLU A 65 3.07 9.91 -16.29
N TYR A 66 2.70 8.94 -15.43
CA TYR A 66 3.06 7.53 -15.55
C TYR A 66 1.89 6.62 -15.93
N GLU A 67 0.76 7.20 -16.39
CA GLU A 67 -0.42 6.41 -16.74
C GLU A 67 -0.17 5.45 -17.91
N LEU A 68 0.64 5.87 -18.90
CA LEU A 68 0.91 5.08 -20.10
C LEU A 68 1.90 3.93 -19.90
N ILE A 69 2.50 3.78 -18.73
CA ILE A 69 3.28 2.57 -18.42
C ILE A 69 2.42 1.34 -18.66
N TYR A 70 1.19 1.35 -18.15
CA TYR A 70 0.27 0.23 -18.27
C TYR A 70 -1.20 0.67 -18.31
N LEU A 71 -1.88 0.26 -19.38
CA LEU A 71 -3.32 0.42 -19.56
C LEU A 71 -3.97 -0.96 -19.54
N PRO A 72 -4.83 -1.28 -18.57
CA PRO A 72 -5.37 -2.62 -18.36
C PRO A 72 -6.37 -3.06 -19.45
N ASN A 73 -6.90 -2.12 -20.22
CA ASN A 73 -7.89 -2.41 -21.26
C ASN A 73 -7.19 -2.96 -22.53
N LYS A 74 -7.59 -4.15 -22.98
CA LYS A 74 -7.05 -4.80 -24.20
C LYS A 74 -7.11 -3.90 -25.44
N LYS A 75 -8.13 -3.04 -25.56
CA LYS A 75 -8.28 -2.08 -26.67
C LYS A 75 -7.12 -1.07 -26.72
N TYR A 76 -6.53 -0.73 -25.57
CA TYR A 76 -5.46 0.25 -25.46
C TYR A 76 -4.08 -0.37 -25.19
N ARG A 77 -3.97 -1.70 -25.28
CA ARG A 77 -2.72 -2.41 -25.02
C ARG A 77 -1.58 -2.01 -25.96
N SER A 78 -1.90 -1.66 -27.21
CA SER A 78 -0.93 -1.15 -28.18
C SER A 78 -0.39 0.25 -27.82
N VAL A 79 -1.00 0.92 -26.85
CA VAL A 79 -0.59 2.25 -26.35
C VAL A 79 0.24 2.14 -25.06
N SER A 80 0.16 1.02 -24.34
CA SER A 80 1.01 0.79 -23.16
C SER A 80 2.47 0.76 -23.55
N ILE A 81 3.31 1.46 -22.78
CA ILE A 81 4.75 1.53 -23.01
C ILE A 81 5.44 0.23 -22.55
N ALA A 82 5.05 -0.30 -21.38
CA ALA A 82 5.57 -1.57 -20.92
C ALA A 82 5.02 -2.74 -21.77
N ASP A 83 5.92 -3.66 -22.16
CA ASP A 83 5.58 -4.92 -22.84
C ASP A 83 5.33 -6.03 -21.81
N TYR A 84 4.45 -5.75 -20.84
CA TYR A 84 4.08 -6.70 -19.81
C TYR A 84 2.60 -6.54 -19.46
N GLU A 85 1.86 -7.68 -19.48
CA GLU A 85 0.45 -7.71 -19.10
C GLU A 85 0.31 -8.10 -17.63
N ALA A 86 0.36 -7.10 -16.74
CA ALA A 86 0.23 -7.31 -15.33
C ALA A 86 -1.20 -7.65 -14.89
N LEU A 87 -1.34 -8.42 -13.83
CA LEU A 87 -2.63 -8.72 -13.17
C LEU A 87 -3.32 -7.45 -12.68
N SER A 88 -2.53 -6.48 -12.22
CA SER A 88 -3.01 -5.17 -11.78
C SER A 88 -1.91 -4.10 -11.85
N ARG A 89 -2.30 -2.83 -11.71
CA ARG A 89 -1.32 -1.72 -11.60
C ARG A 89 -0.43 -1.81 -10.36
N ALA A 90 -0.82 -2.58 -9.35
CA ALA A 90 -0.01 -2.82 -8.16
C ALA A 90 1.35 -3.45 -8.51
N PHE A 91 1.42 -4.28 -9.55
CA PHE A 91 2.67 -4.82 -10.09
C PHE A 91 3.74 -3.75 -10.29
N PHE A 92 3.42 -2.65 -10.97
CA PHE A 92 4.39 -1.60 -11.30
C PHE A 92 4.84 -0.82 -10.08
N LYS A 93 3.98 -0.67 -9.07
CA LYS A 93 4.34 -0.04 -7.79
C LYS A 93 5.35 -0.90 -7.03
N MET A 94 5.09 -2.21 -6.91
CA MET A 94 6.02 -3.12 -6.27
C MET A 94 7.33 -3.25 -7.06
N TRP A 95 7.26 -3.28 -8.39
CA TRP A 95 8.44 -3.28 -9.25
C TRP A 95 9.34 -2.07 -9.00
N GLU A 96 8.76 -0.88 -8.87
CA GLU A 96 9.46 0.36 -8.53
C GLU A 96 10.09 0.28 -7.13
N ILE A 97 9.35 -0.21 -6.13
CA ILE A 97 9.84 -0.41 -4.75
C ILE A 97 11.04 -1.33 -4.73
N LEU A 98 10.99 -2.48 -5.40
CA LEU A 98 12.09 -3.44 -5.46
C LEU A 98 13.37 -2.84 -6.07
N HIS A 99 13.26 -1.92 -7.02
CA HIS A 99 14.40 -1.28 -7.65
C HIS A 99 14.97 -0.11 -6.84
N ILE A 100 14.14 0.58 -6.05
CA ILE A 100 14.57 1.71 -5.22
C ILE A 100 15.22 1.22 -3.94
N PHE A 101 14.58 0.28 -3.24
CA PHE A 101 15.05 -0.25 -1.96
C PHE A 101 15.96 -1.45 -2.18
N LYS A 102 17.24 -1.19 -2.48
CA LYS A 102 18.28 -2.21 -2.79
C LYS A 102 18.63 -3.12 -1.61
N THR A 103 18.18 -2.79 -0.43
CA THR A 103 18.30 -3.60 0.78
C THR A 103 17.27 -4.73 0.87
N ASN A 104 16.35 -4.82 -0.09
CA ASN A 104 15.33 -5.88 -0.10
C ASN A 104 15.96 -7.28 -0.19
N PRO A 105 15.32 -8.29 0.44
CA PRO A 105 15.86 -9.66 0.48
C PRO A 105 16.06 -10.30 -0.91
N LEU A 106 15.25 -9.95 -1.92
CA LEU A 106 15.42 -10.46 -3.29
C LEU A 106 16.74 -10.03 -3.90
N GLU A 107 17.18 -8.80 -3.65
CA GLU A 107 18.46 -8.27 -4.13
C GLU A 107 19.64 -8.84 -3.33
N LYS A 108 19.50 -8.94 -1.99
CA LYS A 108 20.54 -9.46 -1.10
C LYS A 108 20.79 -10.97 -1.28
N ASN A 109 19.73 -11.77 -1.50
CA ASN A 109 19.78 -13.22 -1.50
C ASN A 109 19.59 -13.81 -2.91
N LYS A 110 20.48 -13.44 -3.83
CA LYS A 110 20.40 -13.88 -5.23
C LYS A 110 20.59 -15.39 -5.44
N ASN A 111 21.24 -16.07 -4.49
CA ASN A 111 21.61 -17.49 -4.62
C ASN A 111 20.78 -18.41 -3.72
N THR A 112 19.82 -17.91 -2.96
CA THR A 112 18.97 -18.70 -2.06
C THR A 112 17.52 -18.42 -2.31
N SER A 113 16.65 -19.45 -2.18
CA SER A 113 15.23 -19.26 -2.25
C SER A 113 14.68 -18.58 -0.99
N LEU A 114 13.66 -17.76 -1.16
CA LEU A 114 13.00 -17.01 -0.13
C LEU A 114 11.57 -17.50 0.05
N ASN A 115 11.04 -17.27 1.25
CA ASN A 115 9.62 -17.40 1.54
C ASN A 115 8.98 -16.01 1.59
N ILE A 116 7.89 -15.84 0.88
CA ILE A 116 7.22 -14.56 0.71
C ILE A 116 5.73 -14.72 1.05
N LEU A 117 5.18 -13.81 1.85
CA LEU A 117 3.76 -13.76 2.18
C LEU A 117 3.14 -12.48 1.64
N GLY A 118 2.04 -12.60 0.91
CA GLY A 118 1.21 -11.48 0.46
C GLY A 118 -0.13 -11.45 1.21
N LEU A 119 -0.41 -10.36 1.91
CA LEU A 119 -1.62 -10.13 2.69
C LEU A 119 -2.59 -9.25 1.91
N ALA A 120 -3.87 -9.62 1.87
CA ALA A 120 -4.93 -8.90 1.18
C ALA A 120 -4.60 -8.56 -0.29
N GLU A 121 -3.89 -9.45 -0.96
CA GLU A 121 -3.19 -9.24 -2.23
C GLU A 121 -4.03 -9.47 -3.49
N GLY A 122 -5.30 -9.85 -3.39
CA GLY A 122 -6.11 -10.08 -4.59
C GLY A 122 -6.13 -8.87 -5.55
N PRO A 123 -5.82 -9.02 -6.82
CA PRO A 123 -5.55 -10.23 -7.60
C PRO A 123 -4.07 -10.69 -7.68
N GLY A 124 -3.17 -10.18 -6.83
CA GLY A 124 -1.80 -10.68 -6.70
C GLY A 124 -0.72 -9.87 -7.42
N GLY A 125 -0.92 -8.58 -7.59
CA GLY A 125 0.04 -7.74 -8.33
C GLY A 125 1.43 -7.64 -7.68
N PHE A 126 1.54 -7.66 -6.36
CA PHE A 126 2.83 -7.64 -5.66
C PHE A 126 3.51 -9.00 -5.73
N ILE A 127 2.76 -10.09 -5.50
CA ILE A 127 3.25 -11.47 -5.66
C ILE A 127 3.78 -11.68 -7.09
N GLU A 128 3.03 -11.23 -8.10
CA GLU A 128 3.45 -11.28 -9.50
C GLU A 128 4.76 -10.52 -9.72
N ALA A 129 4.87 -9.28 -9.20
CA ALA A 129 6.06 -8.46 -9.38
C ALA A 129 7.32 -9.11 -8.78
N MET A 130 7.20 -9.68 -7.58
CA MET A 130 8.32 -10.36 -6.91
C MET A 130 8.72 -11.64 -7.64
N ASN A 131 7.75 -12.45 -8.09
CA ASN A 131 8.01 -13.67 -8.85
C ASN A 131 8.66 -13.38 -10.21
N GLU A 132 8.17 -12.37 -10.95
CA GLU A 132 8.75 -11.96 -12.23
C GLU A 132 10.13 -11.28 -12.07
N TRP A 133 10.33 -10.55 -10.96
CA TRP A 133 11.65 -10.01 -10.62
C TRP A 133 12.65 -11.14 -10.45
N ARG A 134 12.29 -12.19 -9.72
CA ARG A 134 13.13 -13.37 -9.50
C ARG A 134 13.44 -14.09 -10.80
N LYS A 135 12.45 -14.34 -11.64
CA LYS A 135 12.65 -14.95 -12.97
C LYS A 135 13.60 -14.15 -13.85
N LYS A 136 13.52 -12.82 -13.76
CA LYS A 136 14.37 -11.94 -14.57
C LYS A 136 15.82 -11.92 -14.12
N TYR A 137 16.05 -11.81 -12.82
CA TYR A 137 17.39 -11.54 -12.29
C TYR A 137 18.11 -12.77 -11.73
N THR A 138 17.35 -13.80 -11.35
CA THR A 138 17.88 -15.05 -10.77
C THR A 138 17.05 -16.26 -11.20
N PRO A 139 17.01 -16.58 -12.52
CA PRO A 139 16.03 -17.50 -13.11
C PRO A 139 16.12 -18.96 -12.60
N TYR A 140 17.24 -19.33 -11.96
CA TYR A 140 17.44 -20.68 -11.40
C TYR A 140 16.93 -20.83 -9.97
N ILE A 141 16.56 -19.72 -9.32
CA ILE A 141 16.03 -19.71 -7.95
C ILE A 141 14.52 -19.66 -7.99
N ARG A 142 13.88 -20.53 -7.22
CA ARG A 142 12.44 -20.56 -7.06
C ARG A 142 12.08 -20.27 -5.61
N ASP A 143 11.45 -19.12 -5.39
CA ASP A 143 10.91 -18.74 -4.10
C ASP A 143 9.59 -19.47 -3.83
N THR A 144 9.19 -19.60 -2.57
CA THR A 144 7.84 -19.98 -2.17
C THR A 144 7.04 -18.73 -1.86
N LEU A 145 5.95 -18.51 -2.58
CA LEU A 145 5.06 -17.38 -2.34
C LEU A 145 3.71 -17.89 -1.82
N ILE A 146 3.21 -17.26 -0.77
CA ILE A 146 1.89 -17.54 -0.21
C ILE A 146 1.07 -16.26 -0.28
N GLY A 147 -0.13 -16.34 -0.87
CA GLY A 147 -1.06 -15.22 -0.93
C GLY A 147 -2.30 -15.51 -0.10
N ILE A 148 -2.71 -14.54 0.73
CA ILE A 148 -3.98 -14.58 1.44
C ILE A 148 -4.82 -13.37 1.07
N THR A 149 -6.09 -13.58 0.74
CA THR A 149 -7.06 -12.51 0.50
C THR A 149 -8.47 -13.00 0.81
N LEU A 150 -9.35 -12.07 1.11
CA LEU A 150 -10.74 -12.35 1.43
C LEU A 150 -11.43 -13.13 0.30
N LYS A 151 -11.99 -14.27 0.64
CA LYS A 151 -12.84 -15.08 -0.25
C LYS A 151 -14.25 -14.51 -0.21
N SER A 152 -14.61 -13.72 -1.20
CA SER A 152 -15.91 -13.07 -1.27
C SER A 152 -16.73 -13.50 -2.48
N THR A 153 -18.04 -13.54 -2.32
CA THR A 153 -19.00 -13.67 -3.41
C THR A 153 -19.26 -12.31 -4.09
N ASN A 154 -19.00 -11.22 -3.40
CA ASN A 154 -19.09 -9.88 -3.97
C ASN A 154 -18.05 -9.71 -5.09
N LYS A 155 -18.52 -9.26 -6.29
CA LYS A 155 -17.67 -9.08 -7.48
C LYS A 155 -16.73 -7.88 -7.36
N ASP A 156 -17.05 -6.92 -6.51
CA ASP A 156 -16.29 -5.71 -6.31
C ASP A 156 -15.07 -5.93 -5.40
N ILE A 157 -15.09 -7.01 -4.60
CA ILE A 157 -13.94 -7.43 -3.82
C ILE A 157 -12.99 -8.25 -4.68
N PRO A 158 -11.78 -7.74 -4.98
CA PRO A 158 -10.82 -8.45 -5.79
C PRO A 158 -10.35 -9.71 -5.06
N GLY A 159 -10.42 -10.83 -5.75
CA GLY A 159 -9.90 -12.11 -5.28
C GLY A 159 -9.02 -12.74 -6.35
N TRP A 160 -8.76 -14.03 -6.24
CA TRP A 160 -7.88 -14.77 -7.15
C TRP A 160 -8.53 -15.19 -8.48
N LYS A 161 -9.77 -14.77 -8.77
CA LYS A 161 -10.54 -15.21 -9.98
C LYS A 161 -9.83 -14.86 -11.28
N LYS A 162 -9.18 -13.70 -11.37
CA LYS A 162 -8.45 -13.25 -12.58
C LYS A 162 -7.04 -13.87 -12.67
N THR A 163 -6.58 -14.55 -11.65
CA THR A 163 -5.21 -15.01 -11.47
C THR A 163 -5.01 -16.49 -11.80
N HIS A 164 -6.08 -17.23 -12.07
CA HIS A 164 -6.03 -18.69 -12.30
C HIS A 164 -4.96 -19.12 -13.30
N ARG A 165 -4.85 -18.41 -14.43
CA ARG A 165 -3.84 -18.74 -15.43
C ARG A 165 -2.44 -18.56 -14.86
N TYR A 166 -2.17 -17.43 -14.23
CA TYR A 166 -0.87 -17.14 -13.64
C TYR A 166 -0.50 -18.14 -12.54
N LEU A 167 -1.45 -18.50 -11.67
CA LEU A 167 -1.24 -19.51 -10.63
C LEU A 167 -0.94 -20.89 -11.20
N ASN A 168 -1.62 -21.31 -12.24
CA ASN A 168 -1.38 -22.59 -12.93
C ASN A 168 0.01 -22.66 -13.57
N GLU A 169 0.49 -21.54 -14.10
CA GLU A 169 1.82 -21.42 -14.72
C GLU A 169 2.95 -21.28 -13.66
N ASN A 170 2.61 -20.90 -12.42
CA ASN A 170 3.55 -20.62 -11.33
C ASN A 170 3.22 -21.41 -10.07
N ARG A 171 3.47 -22.71 -10.08
CA ARG A 171 3.13 -23.63 -8.97
C ARG A 171 3.88 -23.40 -7.66
N ASN A 172 4.85 -22.51 -7.64
CA ASN A 172 5.54 -22.03 -6.45
C ASN A 172 4.72 -20.98 -5.67
N ILE A 173 3.56 -20.56 -6.22
CA ILE A 173 2.62 -19.66 -5.57
C ILE A 173 1.46 -20.49 -5.02
N LYS A 174 1.20 -20.34 -3.73
CA LYS A 174 0.10 -21.02 -3.00
C LYS A 174 -0.89 -20.00 -2.49
N ILE A 175 -2.16 -20.37 -2.45
CA ILE A 175 -3.21 -19.55 -1.86
C ILE A 175 -3.59 -20.14 -0.51
N GLU A 176 -3.63 -19.28 0.50
CA GLU A 176 -4.04 -19.61 1.86
C GLU A 176 -5.37 -18.89 2.19
N TYR A 177 -6.25 -19.57 2.89
CA TYR A 177 -7.53 -19.01 3.32
C TYR A 177 -7.74 -19.08 4.84
N GLY A 178 -6.80 -19.71 5.56
CA GLY A 178 -6.91 -19.95 6.99
C GLY A 178 -7.90 -21.08 7.34
N PRO A 179 -8.01 -21.44 8.62
CA PRO A 179 -8.83 -22.56 9.09
C PRO A 179 -10.35 -22.34 8.95
N ASP A 180 -10.79 -21.10 8.83
CA ASP A 180 -12.20 -20.75 8.55
C ASP A 180 -12.53 -20.66 7.05
N GLU A 181 -11.54 -20.89 6.18
CA GLU A 181 -11.62 -20.83 4.71
C GLU A 181 -12.09 -19.49 4.13
N THR A 182 -12.03 -18.41 4.89
CA THR A 182 -12.48 -17.09 4.44
C THR A 182 -11.38 -16.23 3.87
N GLY A 183 -10.12 -16.46 4.25
CA GLY A 183 -9.00 -15.57 3.96
C GLY A 183 -9.11 -14.19 4.65
N ASN A 184 -9.99 -14.09 5.64
CA ASN A 184 -10.24 -12.84 6.36
C ASN A 184 -9.18 -12.62 7.45
N ILE A 185 -8.30 -11.66 7.24
CA ILE A 185 -7.25 -11.29 8.19
C ILE A 185 -7.76 -10.50 9.41
N TYR A 186 -9.04 -10.17 9.46
CA TYR A 186 -9.70 -9.60 10.64
C TYR A 186 -10.16 -10.65 11.66
N HIS A 187 -10.21 -11.93 11.26
CA HIS A 187 -10.58 -13.02 12.14
C HIS A 187 -9.37 -13.49 12.95
N ILE A 188 -9.46 -13.39 14.26
CA ILE A 188 -8.36 -13.79 15.16
C ILE A 188 -7.94 -15.25 14.98
N LEU A 189 -8.87 -16.10 14.56
CA LEU A 189 -8.59 -17.51 14.26
C LEU A 189 -7.57 -17.64 13.12
N ASN A 190 -7.74 -16.90 12.02
CA ASN A 190 -6.82 -16.88 10.88
C ASN A 190 -5.47 -16.28 11.27
N VAL A 191 -5.47 -15.17 12.03
CA VAL A 191 -4.23 -14.53 12.50
C VAL A 191 -3.40 -15.48 13.37
N LYS A 192 -4.03 -16.14 14.34
CA LYS A 192 -3.36 -17.14 15.21
C LYS A 192 -2.89 -18.35 14.43
N PHE A 193 -3.62 -18.79 13.41
CA PHE A 193 -3.20 -19.86 12.51
C PHE A 193 -1.94 -19.48 11.76
N LEU A 194 -1.90 -18.28 11.15
CA LEU A 194 -0.71 -17.78 10.45
C LEU A 194 0.50 -17.70 11.38
N PHE A 195 0.32 -17.20 12.60
CA PHE A 195 1.38 -17.18 13.61
C PHE A 195 1.88 -18.59 13.96
N LYS A 196 0.97 -19.54 14.26
CA LYS A 196 1.36 -20.90 14.63
C LYS A 196 2.05 -21.67 13.50
N THR A 197 1.59 -21.48 12.27
CA THR A 197 2.07 -22.22 11.10
C THR A 197 3.34 -21.60 10.52
N TYR A 198 3.46 -20.28 10.54
CA TYR A 198 4.47 -19.54 9.81
C TYR A 198 5.32 -18.59 10.68
N ASN A 199 5.35 -18.78 11.99
CA ASN A 199 6.22 -17.98 12.86
C ASN A 199 7.67 -18.02 12.35
N ASN A 200 8.28 -16.83 12.21
CA ASN A 200 9.67 -16.67 11.78
C ASN A 200 9.98 -17.42 10.45
N SER A 201 9.05 -17.41 9.51
CA SER A 201 9.13 -18.19 8.26
C SER A 201 9.38 -17.37 7.01
N PHE A 202 8.97 -16.11 6.98
CA PHE A 202 9.02 -15.30 5.77
C PHE A 202 10.19 -14.31 5.77
N ASP A 203 10.81 -14.18 4.61
CA ASP A 203 11.86 -13.21 4.33
C ASP A 203 11.27 -11.85 3.91
N ILE A 204 10.10 -11.91 3.26
CA ILE A 204 9.34 -10.72 2.84
C ILE A 204 7.87 -10.95 3.17
N VAL A 205 7.23 -9.94 3.75
CA VAL A 205 5.77 -9.84 3.86
C VAL A 205 5.31 -8.59 3.15
N THR A 206 4.29 -8.71 2.30
CA THR A 206 3.66 -7.56 1.63
C THR A 206 2.18 -7.48 1.99
N ALA A 207 1.63 -6.27 1.95
CA ALA A 207 0.23 -6.01 2.19
C ALA A 207 -0.25 -4.89 1.25
N ASP A 208 -1.16 -5.23 0.33
CA ASP A 208 -1.76 -4.27 -0.61
C ASP A 208 -3.28 -4.16 -0.39
N GLY A 209 -3.73 -4.41 0.85
CA GLY A 209 -5.12 -4.31 1.25
C GLY A 209 -5.69 -2.91 1.06
N GLY A 210 -6.98 -2.83 0.74
CA GLY A 210 -7.67 -1.55 0.59
C GLY A 210 -9.14 -1.77 0.35
N PHE A 211 -9.89 -0.70 0.58
CA PHE A 211 -11.32 -0.63 0.33
C PHE A 211 -11.59 0.27 -0.88
N ASP A 212 -12.78 0.16 -1.42
CA ASP A 212 -13.30 1.19 -2.30
C ASP A 212 -13.77 2.37 -1.43
N PHE A 213 -13.06 3.48 -1.54
CA PHE A 213 -13.36 4.72 -0.83
C PHE A 213 -14.08 5.73 -1.73
N SER A 214 -14.67 5.28 -2.85
CA SER A 214 -15.34 6.19 -3.79
C SER A 214 -16.52 6.93 -3.16
N GLU A 215 -17.14 6.37 -2.11
CA GLU A 215 -18.23 7.00 -1.38
C GLU A 215 -17.79 7.98 -0.28
N ASP A 216 -16.57 7.81 0.28
CA ASP A 216 -16.04 8.68 1.34
C ASP A 216 -14.50 8.71 1.32
N PHE A 217 -13.95 9.64 0.54
CA PHE A 217 -12.51 9.89 0.50
C PHE A 217 -11.96 10.57 1.76
N ASN A 218 -12.83 11.16 2.58
CA ASN A 218 -12.42 11.97 3.72
C ASN A 218 -12.10 11.12 4.95
N SER A 219 -12.76 9.96 5.12
CA SER A 219 -12.52 9.03 6.23
C SER A 219 -11.56 7.89 5.88
N GLN A 220 -10.80 8.02 4.79
CA GLN A 220 -9.93 6.96 4.26
C GLN A 220 -8.88 6.50 5.27
N GLU A 221 -8.25 7.42 6.01
CA GLU A 221 -7.25 7.10 7.02
C GLU A 221 -7.86 6.28 8.17
N GLN A 222 -8.98 6.76 8.74
CA GLN A 222 -9.61 6.11 9.89
C GLN A 222 -10.20 4.74 9.52
N ASN A 223 -10.82 4.62 8.35
CA ASN A 223 -11.35 3.36 7.85
C ASN A 223 -10.24 2.32 7.59
N SER A 224 -9.01 2.77 7.40
CA SER A 224 -7.84 1.90 7.17
C SER A 224 -7.15 1.44 8.45
N TYR A 225 -7.48 1.96 9.65
CA TYR A 225 -6.79 1.57 10.89
C TYR A 225 -6.77 0.06 11.11
N ARG A 226 -7.92 -0.59 10.93
CA ARG A 226 -8.06 -2.03 11.20
C ARG A 226 -7.21 -2.86 10.26
N ILE A 227 -7.23 -2.57 8.96
CA ILE A 227 -6.45 -3.34 7.99
C ILE A 227 -4.95 -3.11 8.22
N LEU A 228 -4.51 -1.86 8.37
CA LEU A 228 -3.13 -1.52 8.61
C LEU A 228 -2.58 -2.19 9.89
N PHE A 229 -3.38 -2.22 10.96
CA PHE A 229 -2.99 -2.87 12.21
C PHE A 229 -2.90 -4.40 12.06
N CYS A 230 -3.93 -5.04 11.49
CA CYS A 230 -3.93 -6.50 11.31
C CYS A 230 -2.80 -6.97 10.40
N GLU A 231 -2.57 -6.30 9.28
CA GLU A 231 -1.47 -6.59 8.35
C GLU A 231 -0.11 -6.43 9.03
N SER A 232 0.08 -5.36 9.81
CA SER A 232 1.33 -5.11 10.54
C SER A 232 1.58 -6.17 11.62
N VAL A 233 0.55 -6.57 12.36
CA VAL A 233 0.64 -7.62 13.40
C VAL A 233 0.99 -8.97 12.77
N ILE A 234 0.35 -9.34 11.65
CA ILE A 234 0.67 -10.60 10.95
C ILE A 234 2.11 -10.56 10.41
N ALA A 235 2.55 -9.43 9.84
CA ALA A 235 3.92 -9.28 9.37
C ALA A 235 4.93 -9.50 10.50
N MET A 236 4.76 -8.85 11.65
CA MET A 236 5.62 -9.04 12.83
C MET A 236 5.58 -10.47 13.38
N ALA A 237 4.42 -11.14 13.28
CA ALA A 237 4.23 -12.50 13.76
C ALA A 237 4.91 -13.56 12.88
N THR A 238 5.16 -13.26 11.61
CA THR A 238 5.56 -14.27 10.62
C THR A 238 6.93 -14.02 9.98
N LEU A 239 7.47 -12.80 10.07
CA LEU A 239 8.78 -12.44 9.52
C LEU A 239 9.94 -13.09 10.27
N LYS A 240 10.97 -13.47 9.53
CA LYS A 240 12.32 -13.75 10.04
C LYS A 240 13.03 -12.47 10.44
N LYS A 241 13.92 -12.52 11.41
CA LYS A 241 14.86 -11.42 11.68
C LYS A 241 15.65 -11.06 10.40
N GLY A 242 15.81 -9.78 10.15
CA GLY A 242 16.38 -9.25 8.90
C GLY A 242 15.40 -9.17 7.73
N GLY A 243 14.16 -9.66 7.88
CA GLY A 243 13.13 -9.63 6.86
C GLY A 243 12.60 -8.22 6.56
N MET A 244 11.80 -8.12 5.51
CA MET A 244 11.24 -6.88 4.97
C MET A 244 9.71 -6.91 5.00
N TYR A 245 9.08 -5.80 5.37
CA TYR A 245 7.64 -5.59 5.27
C TYR A 245 7.31 -4.41 4.37
N VAL A 246 6.37 -4.59 3.44
CA VAL A 246 5.86 -3.53 2.57
C VAL A 246 4.35 -3.47 2.72
N CYS A 247 3.83 -2.32 3.14
CA CYS A 247 2.40 -2.14 3.38
C CYS A 247 1.87 -0.90 2.69
N LYS A 248 0.73 -1.05 2.00
CA LYS A 248 -0.04 0.09 1.50
C LYS A 248 -0.75 0.79 2.64
N PHE A 249 -0.71 2.11 2.63
CA PHE A 249 -1.50 2.95 3.53
C PHE A 249 -1.87 4.26 2.82
N PHE A 250 -2.57 5.12 3.52
CA PHE A 250 -3.09 6.35 2.93
C PHE A 250 -2.53 7.59 3.64
N ASP A 251 -3.37 8.37 4.30
CA ASP A 251 -2.92 9.54 5.03
C ASP A 251 -2.38 9.16 6.42
N ILE A 252 -1.61 10.05 7.05
CA ILE A 252 -0.95 9.87 8.35
C ILE A 252 -1.09 11.12 9.22
N PHE A 253 -2.29 11.67 9.28
CA PHE A 253 -2.58 12.86 10.06
C PHE A 253 -2.95 12.55 11.52
N THR A 254 -3.40 11.33 11.80
CA THR A 254 -3.91 10.96 13.11
C THR A 254 -2.87 10.30 14.00
N LYS A 255 -2.94 10.56 15.30
CA LYS A 255 -2.07 9.92 16.29
C LYS A 255 -2.19 8.39 16.27
N THR A 256 -3.36 7.86 15.91
CA THR A 256 -3.58 6.42 15.81
C THR A 256 -2.71 5.80 14.70
N THR A 257 -2.71 6.34 13.49
CA THR A 257 -1.82 5.87 12.40
C THR A 257 -0.36 6.02 12.79
N ILE A 258 0.02 7.16 13.39
CA ILE A 258 1.40 7.42 13.79
C ILE A 258 1.85 6.44 14.88
N SER A 259 0.98 6.05 15.80
CA SER A 259 1.29 5.05 16.82
C SER A 259 1.53 3.65 16.24
N ILE A 260 0.84 3.29 15.15
CA ILE A 260 1.12 2.06 14.38
C ILE A 260 2.50 2.18 13.69
N ILE A 261 2.84 3.34 13.12
CA ILE A 261 4.16 3.58 12.53
C ILE A 261 5.26 3.50 13.61
N GLN A 262 5.02 4.03 14.82
CA GLN A 262 5.96 3.88 15.93
C GLN A 262 6.15 2.41 16.34
N MET A 263 5.08 1.63 16.40
CA MET A 263 5.14 0.19 16.61
C MET A 263 6.04 -0.49 15.57
N LEU A 264 5.84 -0.20 14.29
CA LEU A 264 6.70 -0.74 13.22
C LEU A 264 8.15 -0.26 13.39
N LYS A 265 8.36 1.03 13.64
CA LYS A 265 9.72 1.58 13.82
C LYS A 265 10.46 0.99 15.03
N SER A 266 9.76 0.56 16.06
CA SER A 266 10.37 -0.12 17.19
C SER A 266 10.79 -1.57 16.89
N CYS A 267 10.18 -2.18 15.87
CA CYS A 267 10.45 -3.57 15.45
C CYS A 267 11.33 -3.70 14.21
N PHE A 268 11.58 -2.60 13.50
CA PHE A 268 12.43 -2.57 12.30
C PHE A 268 13.55 -1.54 12.43
N LYS A 269 14.71 -1.85 11.84
CA LYS A 269 15.85 -0.93 11.88
C LYS A 269 15.59 0.35 11.10
N ILE A 270 14.97 0.23 9.94
CA ILE A 270 14.60 1.34 9.05
C ILE A 270 13.13 1.23 8.68
N VAL A 271 12.42 2.34 8.75
CA VAL A 271 11.06 2.47 8.20
C VAL A 271 11.06 3.63 7.22
N ASN A 272 10.66 3.37 5.99
CA ASN A 272 10.53 4.40 4.95
C ASN A 272 9.06 4.60 4.62
N ILE A 273 8.68 5.84 4.37
CA ILE A 273 7.37 6.20 3.82
C ILE A 273 7.60 6.70 2.40
N PHE A 274 6.96 6.07 1.43
CA PHE A 274 7.23 6.29 0.02
C PHE A 274 5.95 6.32 -0.82
N LYS A 275 5.87 7.26 -1.75
CA LYS A 275 4.86 7.29 -2.80
C LYS A 275 5.49 6.95 -4.14
N PRO A 276 5.22 5.76 -4.74
CA PRO A 276 5.73 5.39 -6.06
C PRO A 276 5.26 6.38 -7.14
N ASN A 277 6.09 6.62 -8.15
CA ASN A 277 5.69 7.42 -9.32
C ASN A 277 4.50 6.78 -10.07
N THR A 278 4.39 5.46 -10.02
CA THR A 278 3.28 4.70 -10.60
C THR A 278 1.97 4.78 -9.83
N SER A 279 1.98 5.34 -8.61
CA SER A 279 0.78 5.75 -7.88
C SER A 279 0.33 7.14 -8.34
N ARG A 280 -0.97 7.31 -8.63
CA ARG A 280 -1.48 8.60 -9.14
C ARG A 280 -1.27 9.71 -8.13
N PRO A 281 -0.78 10.90 -8.55
CA PRO A 281 -0.42 11.97 -7.63
C PRO A 281 -1.62 12.57 -6.88
N CYS A 282 -2.82 12.50 -7.45
CA CYS A 282 -4.04 13.02 -6.82
C CYS A 282 -4.55 12.18 -5.64
N ASN A 283 -4.13 10.91 -5.50
CA ASN A 283 -4.60 10.06 -4.41
C ASN A 283 -3.65 10.07 -3.21
N SER A 284 -4.19 9.69 -2.04
CA SER A 284 -3.43 9.61 -0.78
C SER A 284 -2.54 8.37 -0.66
N GLU A 285 -2.67 7.39 -1.55
CA GLU A 285 -1.96 6.11 -1.49
C GLU A 285 -0.44 6.28 -1.39
N LYS A 286 0.14 5.65 -0.39
CA LYS A 286 1.58 5.58 -0.08
C LYS A 286 1.93 4.17 0.39
N TYR A 287 3.20 3.92 0.61
CA TYR A 287 3.72 2.64 1.11
C TYR A 287 4.64 2.86 2.29
N ILE A 288 4.46 2.04 3.33
CA ILE A 288 5.44 1.88 4.41
C ILE A 288 6.35 0.72 4.01
N ILE A 289 7.66 0.97 3.96
CA ILE A 289 8.69 -0.01 3.66
C ILE A 289 9.57 -0.17 4.90
N CYS A 290 9.42 -1.30 5.59
CA CYS A 290 10.14 -1.63 6.80
C CYS A 290 11.26 -2.60 6.47
N GLU A 291 12.50 -2.25 6.79
CA GLU A 291 13.68 -3.01 6.46
C GLU A 291 14.38 -3.51 7.72
N GLU A 292 14.95 -4.72 7.64
CA GLU A 292 15.71 -5.36 8.71
C GLU A 292 14.88 -5.52 10.00
N PHE A 293 13.91 -6.45 9.96
CA PHE A 293 13.09 -6.81 11.13
C PHE A 293 14.00 -7.26 12.30
N LEU A 294 13.85 -6.63 13.44
CA LEU A 294 14.65 -6.90 14.65
C LEU A 294 14.06 -8.02 15.52
N GLY A 295 12.81 -8.35 15.29
CA GLY A 295 11.97 -9.18 16.12
C GLY A 295 10.97 -8.36 16.93
N VAL A 296 10.04 -9.03 17.56
CA VAL A 296 9.03 -8.45 18.45
C VAL A 296 8.94 -9.25 19.74
N ASP A 297 8.71 -8.58 20.85
CA ASP A 297 8.42 -9.24 22.13
C ASP A 297 7.11 -10.04 22.05
N LEU A 298 7.13 -11.30 22.51
CA LEU A 298 5.99 -12.19 22.41
C LEU A 298 4.79 -11.69 23.21
N LEU A 299 5.01 -11.14 24.40
CA LEU A 299 3.94 -10.60 25.24
C LEU A 299 3.27 -9.39 24.56
N PHE A 300 4.08 -8.55 23.90
CA PHE A 300 3.54 -7.45 23.10
C PHE A 300 2.70 -7.96 21.94
N LEU A 301 3.16 -8.98 21.22
CA LEU A 301 2.46 -9.56 20.09
C LEU A 301 1.13 -10.21 20.54
N GLU A 302 1.13 -10.91 21.68
CA GLU A 302 -0.09 -11.48 22.26
C GLU A 302 -1.12 -10.40 22.61
N LYS A 303 -0.68 -9.25 23.14
CA LYS A 303 -1.56 -8.11 23.36
C LYS A 303 -2.13 -7.56 22.05
N CYS A 304 -1.34 -7.54 20.97
CA CYS A 304 -1.87 -7.19 19.64
C CYS A 304 -2.95 -8.17 19.19
N PHE A 305 -2.81 -9.47 19.43
CA PHE A 305 -3.85 -10.46 19.14
C PHE A 305 -5.13 -10.21 19.96
N VAL A 306 -4.99 -9.78 21.20
CA VAL A 306 -6.15 -9.37 22.01
C VAL A 306 -6.85 -8.17 21.40
N VAL A 307 -6.11 -7.17 20.90
CA VAL A 307 -6.71 -6.01 20.20
C VAL A 307 -7.50 -6.45 18.97
N ILE A 308 -6.94 -7.36 18.14
CA ILE A 308 -7.64 -7.87 16.95
C ILE A 308 -8.93 -8.58 17.36
N HIS A 309 -8.90 -9.41 18.42
CA HIS A 309 -10.07 -10.11 18.93
C HIS A 309 -11.15 -9.16 19.47
N ILE A 310 -10.75 -8.14 20.22
CA ILE A 310 -11.67 -7.10 20.69
C ILE A 310 -12.31 -6.39 19.47
N TRP A 311 -11.52 -6.02 18.47
CA TRP A 311 -12.01 -5.34 17.29
C TRP A 311 -13.01 -6.18 16.48
N GLU A 312 -12.72 -7.49 16.34
CA GLU A 312 -13.64 -8.42 15.70
C GLU A 312 -15.00 -8.43 16.42
N ASN A 313 -15.00 -8.53 17.77
CA ASN A 313 -16.22 -8.63 18.55
C ASN A 313 -17.03 -7.32 18.55
N ILE A 314 -16.40 -6.19 18.84
CA ILE A 314 -17.11 -4.89 18.90
C ILE A 314 -17.64 -4.44 17.54
N TYR A 315 -16.94 -4.77 16.44
CA TYR A 315 -17.42 -4.46 15.10
C TYR A 315 -18.66 -5.29 14.74
N ASN A 316 -18.65 -6.57 15.07
CA ASN A 316 -19.75 -7.49 14.73
C ASN A 316 -21.00 -7.30 15.60
N THR A 317 -20.83 -6.88 16.87
CA THR A 317 -21.95 -6.80 17.84
C THR A 317 -22.49 -5.39 18.01
N ASP A 318 -21.63 -4.40 18.10
CA ASP A 318 -21.98 -3.05 18.56
C ASP A 318 -21.79 -1.98 17.49
N ASN A 319 -21.27 -2.35 16.32
CA ASN A 319 -20.89 -1.42 15.25
C ASN A 319 -20.02 -0.25 15.75
N LYS A 320 -19.09 -0.55 16.67
CA LYS A 320 -18.17 0.42 17.26
C LYS A 320 -16.84 0.47 16.51
N HIS A 321 -16.17 1.61 16.60
CA HIS A 321 -14.86 1.85 15.99
C HIS A 321 -13.78 1.99 17.06
N ILE A 322 -12.60 1.40 16.80
CA ILE A 322 -11.41 1.66 17.62
C ILE A 322 -10.77 2.96 17.13
N ASN A 323 -10.73 3.95 18.01
CA ASN A 323 -10.17 5.27 17.74
C ASN A 323 -8.75 5.44 18.30
N ARG A 324 -8.31 4.54 19.18
CA ARG A 324 -6.96 4.50 19.74
C ARG A 324 -6.59 3.06 20.09
N ILE A 325 -5.38 2.67 19.73
CA ILE A 325 -4.82 1.33 20.01
C ILE A 325 -3.76 1.43 21.10
N PHE A 326 -2.93 2.46 21.05
CA PHE A 326 -1.80 2.68 21.92
C PHE A 326 -1.92 3.98 22.70
N ASP A 327 -1.11 4.11 23.76
CA ASP A 327 -1.01 5.34 24.55
C ASP A 327 -0.30 6.42 23.75
N GLU A 328 -1.07 7.37 23.25
CA GLU A 328 -0.61 8.46 22.39
C GLU A 328 0.28 9.49 23.14
N THR A 329 0.28 9.48 24.49
CA THR A 329 1.21 10.32 25.28
C THR A 329 2.65 9.83 25.20
N GLN A 330 2.87 8.62 24.64
CA GLN A 330 4.19 8.00 24.49
C GLN A 330 4.73 8.09 23.06
N LEU A 331 4.10 8.88 22.19
CA LEU A 331 4.63 9.13 20.86
C LEU A 331 5.96 9.88 20.94
N GLU A 332 6.95 9.37 20.20
CA GLU A 332 8.30 9.95 20.16
C GLU A 332 8.29 11.30 19.43
N GLU A 333 8.76 12.36 20.09
CA GLU A 333 8.76 13.72 19.54
C GLU A 333 9.46 13.81 18.16
N LYS A 334 10.59 13.11 18.01
CA LYS A 334 11.31 13.08 16.74
C LYS A 334 10.45 12.46 15.62
N LEU A 335 9.73 11.38 15.90
CA LEU A 335 8.82 10.76 14.94
C LEU A 335 7.68 11.71 14.54
N LEU A 336 7.10 12.39 15.54
CA LEU A 336 6.04 13.35 15.32
C LEU A 336 6.49 14.48 14.37
N LYS A 337 7.67 15.05 14.64
CA LYS A 337 8.24 16.12 13.82
C LYS A 337 8.50 15.69 12.38
N GLU A 338 9.17 14.57 12.18
CA GLU A 338 9.48 14.03 10.82
C GLU A 338 8.20 13.77 10.02
N ILE A 339 7.17 13.20 10.66
CA ILE A 339 5.88 12.94 10.02
C ILE A 339 5.14 14.25 9.73
N GLN A 340 5.17 15.21 10.62
CA GLN A 340 4.56 16.53 10.41
C GLN A 340 5.14 17.22 9.17
N GLU A 341 6.44 17.30 9.07
CA GLU A 341 7.13 17.89 7.92
C GLU A 341 6.80 17.12 6.62
N PHE A 342 6.78 15.79 6.68
CA PHE A 342 6.39 14.96 5.55
C PHE A 342 4.96 15.24 5.11
N ASN A 343 4.01 15.32 6.03
CA ASN A 343 2.60 15.60 5.73
C ASN A 343 2.44 16.94 5.00
N ILE A 344 3.09 17.99 5.50
CA ILE A 344 3.01 19.33 4.88
C ILE A 344 3.48 19.28 3.42
N ILE A 345 4.65 18.68 3.18
CA ILE A 345 5.23 18.61 1.82
C ILE A 345 4.35 17.79 0.88
N ASN A 346 3.96 16.58 1.30
CA ASN A 346 3.22 15.67 0.43
C ASN A 346 1.79 16.14 0.17
N THR A 347 1.15 16.73 1.18
CA THR A 347 -0.21 17.24 1.04
C THR A 347 -0.28 18.45 0.12
N LYS A 348 0.68 19.38 0.22
CA LYS A 348 0.78 20.49 -0.74
C LYS A 348 0.94 20.00 -2.18
N GLN A 349 1.76 18.97 -2.40
CA GLN A 349 1.90 18.36 -3.71
C GLN A 349 0.58 17.73 -4.19
N GLN A 350 -0.12 16.99 -3.33
CA GLN A 350 -1.40 16.37 -3.66
C GLN A 350 -2.46 17.43 -4.01
N ILE A 351 -2.59 18.49 -3.22
CA ILE A 351 -3.48 19.62 -3.46
C ILE A 351 -3.18 20.28 -4.81
N TYR A 352 -1.89 20.51 -5.10
CA TYR A 352 -1.47 21.03 -6.40
C TYR A 352 -1.97 20.16 -7.55
N HIS A 353 -1.77 18.84 -7.49
CA HIS A 353 -2.19 17.93 -8.55
C HIS A 353 -3.72 17.80 -8.67
N ILE A 354 -4.46 17.86 -7.57
CA ILE A 354 -5.93 17.89 -7.61
C ILE A 354 -6.41 19.17 -8.30
N ASN A 355 -5.88 20.34 -7.93
CA ASN A 355 -6.25 21.61 -8.53
C ASN A 355 -5.87 21.68 -10.02
N ASP A 356 -4.66 21.23 -10.43
CA ASP A 356 -4.27 21.13 -11.85
C ASP A 356 -5.23 20.23 -12.64
N THR A 357 -5.70 19.15 -12.00
CA THR A 357 -6.67 18.25 -12.63
C THR A 357 -8.04 18.91 -12.79
N LEU A 358 -8.54 19.59 -11.76
CA LEU A 358 -9.80 20.34 -11.80
C LEU A 358 -9.75 21.49 -12.84
N GLU A 359 -8.62 22.18 -12.93
CA GLU A 359 -8.42 23.24 -13.94
C GLU A 359 -8.39 22.66 -15.35
N SER A 360 -7.78 21.50 -15.55
CA SER A 360 -7.78 20.80 -16.84
C SER A 360 -9.19 20.42 -17.31
N ILE A 361 -10.09 20.09 -16.38
CA ILE A 361 -11.51 19.81 -16.67
C ILE A 361 -12.22 21.09 -17.15
N LYS A 362 -12.03 22.20 -16.43
CA LYS A 362 -12.67 23.48 -16.75
C LYS A 362 -12.24 24.03 -18.10
N ASN A 363 -10.95 23.93 -18.40
CA ASN A 363 -10.38 24.55 -19.59
C ASN A 363 -10.61 23.76 -20.89
N ASN A 364 -10.88 22.45 -20.81
CA ASN A 364 -11.13 21.51 -21.91
C ASN A 364 -10.29 21.77 -23.19
N ASN A 365 -9.01 22.14 -23.01
CA ASN A 365 -8.12 22.58 -24.08
C ASN A 365 -7.41 21.37 -24.73
N LYS A 366 -7.73 21.06 -25.99
CA LYS A 366 -7.13 19.94 -26.74
C LYS A 366 -5.61 20.04 -26.91
N CYS A 367 -5.06 21.25 -27.03
CA CYS A 367 -3.60 21.43 -27.13
C CYS A 367 -2.93 21.01 -25.81
N LEU A 368 -3.45 21.45 -24.68
CA LEU A 368 -2.93 21.10 -23.35
C LEU A 368 -2.98 19.59 -23.11
N VAL A 369 -4.07 18.94 -23.50
CA VAL A 369 -4.21 17.47 -23.43
C VAL A 369 -3.15 16.75 -24.25
N ASN A 370 -2.85 17.22 -25.48
CA ASN A 370 -1.82 16.63 -26.32
C ASN A 370 -0.42 16.78 -25.72
N ASP A 371 -0.11 17.90 -25.10
CA ASP A 371 1.18 18.12 -24.44
C ASP A 371 1.34 17.25 -23.19
N LYS A 372 0.29 17.11 -22.38
CA LYS A 372 0.28 16.15 -21.25
C LYS A 372 0.47 14.70 -21.73
N LEU A 373 -0.15 14.29 -22.83
CA LEU A 373 0.05 12.95 -23.41
C LEU A 373 1.47 12.73 -23.93
N LYS A 374 2.10 13.75 -24.52
CA LYS A 374 3.52 13.67 -24.92
C LYS A 374 4.42 13.50 -23.71
N ASN A 375 4.19 14.28 -22.65
CA ASN A 375 4.93 14.15 -21.38
C ASN A 375 4.75 12.76 -20.75
N GLN A 376 3.52 12.24 -20.72
CA GLN A 376 3.25 10.87 -20.23
C GLN A 376 4.07 9.82 -20.97
N ARG A 377 4.19 9.94 -22.30
CA ARG A 377 5.01 9.01 -23.10
C ARG A 377 6.48 9.08 -22.71
N SER A 378 7.04 10.29 -22.66
CA SER A 378 8.42 10.50 -22.27
C SER A 378 8.70 9.92 -20.87
N LYS A 379 7.87 10.28 -19.89
CA LYS A 379 8.00 9.82 -18.51
C LYS A 379 7.83 8.30 -18.36
N SER A 380 6.91 7.70 -19.10
CA SER A 380 6.71 6.24 -19.08
C SER A 380 7.86 5.49 -19.74
N ILE A 381 8.47 6.04 -20.81
CA ILE A 381 9.68 5.48 -21.43
C ILE A 381 10.87 5.60 -20.47
N GLU A 382 11.11 6.79 -19.89
CA GLU A 382 12.15 7.00 -18.89
C GLU A 382 12.02 5.99 -17.71
N TRP A 383 10.78 5.77 -17.24
CA TRP A 383 10.50 4.81 -16.19
C TRP A 383 10.86 3.37 -16.60
N CYS A 384 10.46 2.95 -17.79
CA CYS A 384 10.79 1.60 -18.30
C CYS A 384 12.30 1.40 -18.42
N ILE A 385 13.03 2.40 -18.91
CA ILE A 385 14.49 2.36 -18.99
C ILE A 385 15.11 2.27 -17.58
N LYS A 386 14.71 3.18 -16.69
CA LYS A 386 15.24 3.27 -15.32
C LYS A 386 15.05 1.98 -14.52
N TYR A 387 13.89 1.36 -14.65
CA TYR A 387 13.54 0.15 -13.90
C TYR A 387 13.66 -1.13 -14.72
N ASN A 388 14.39 -1.07 -15.84
CA ASN A 388 14.69 -2.22 -16.70
C ASN A 388 13.42 -3.00 -17.08
N MET A 389 12.35 -2.29 -17.43
CA MET A 389 11.11 -2.88 -17.93
C MET A 389 11.15 -2.95 -19.46
N LYS A 390 10.84 -4.13 -20.02
CA LYS A 390 10.79 -4.30 -21.47
C LYS A 390 9.71 -3.40 -22.08
N MET A 391 10.05 -2.69 -23.14
CA MET A 391 9.12 -1.81 -23.85
C MET A 391 8.42 -2.51 -25.02
N ASN A 392 7.19 -2.11 -25.28
CA ASN A 392 6.32 -2.67 -26.31
C ASN A 392 6.72 -2.14 -27.69
N LYS A 393 7.48 -2.93 -28.45
CA LYS A 393 7.93 -2.60 -29.81
C LYS A 393 6.80 -2.34 -30.83
N LYS A 394 5.58 -2.72 -30.53
CA LYS A 394 4.40 -2.44 -31.37
C LYS A 394 3.79 -1.08 -31.10
N ASN A 395 4.26 -0.39 -30.08
CA ASN A 395 3.83 0.95 -29.77
C ASN A 395 4.43 1.92 -30.81
N LYS A 396 3.56 2.66 -31.49
CA LYS A 396 3.94 3.63 -32.55
C LYS A 396 4.81 4.79 -32.05
N TYR A 397 5.04 4.87 -30.75
CA TYR A 397 5.69 6.00 -30.08
C TYR A 397 7.01 5.62 -29.42
N ILE A 398 7.51 4.39 -29.62
CA ILE A 398 8.81 3.89 -29.17
C ILE A 398 9.78 3.84 -30.33
#